data_67972fa49789a1eff2fe2442b6681416
#
_entry.id   67972fa49789a1eff2fe2442b6681416
#
_cell.length_a   1.000
_cell.length_b   1.000
_cell.length_c   1.000
_cell.angle_alpha   90.00
_cell.angle_beta   90.00
_cell.angle_gamma   90.00
#
_symmetry.space_group_name_H-M   'P 1'
#
loop_
_entity.id
_entity.type
_entity.pdbx_description
1 polymer ?
#
loop_
_entity_poly.entity_id
_entity_poly.type
_entity_poly.pdbx_seq_one_letter_code
_entity_poly.pdbx_strand_id
1 'polypeptide(L)'
;ALSSAASDVYKRQAYNNIEKNEAWLAAAKSTIDFIEAHCFDSDGRMYFEVTAEGTPLRKRRYIFSESFAAIAMSEYAIASGDQTYAVKALDLFKRMQYFMETPGILAPKYLDTLPMKGHSITMILINVASRIRQAIQDESFNGQIDASIDQLRKDFMHPEFKALLETVGPNGEF
;
A
#
# COMPACT_ATOMS: atom_id res chain seq x y z
N ALA A 1 -0.82 -0.54 -15.46
CA ALA A 1 0.20 -0.20 -14.46
C ALA A 1 -0.12 -0.72 -13.06
N LEU A 2 -1.36 -0.62 -12.53
CA LEU A 2 -1.74 -1.34 -11.30
C LEU A 2 -1.51 -2.84 -11.42
N SER A 3 -1.68 -3.40 -12.61
CA SER A 3 -1.40 -4.80 -12.88
C SER A 3 0.08 -5.17 -12.68
N SER A 4 1.02 -4.25 -12.87
CA SER A 4 2.44 -4.57 -12.71
C SER A 4 2.86 -4.66 -11.24
N ALA A 5 2.52 -3.67 -10.39
CA ALA A 5 2.89 -3.72 -8.98
C ALA A 5 2.17 -4.86 -8.23
N ALA A 6 0.87 -5.06 -8.49
CA ALA A 6 0.13 -6.18 -7.91
C ALA A 6 0.65 -7.54 -8.42
N SER A 7 0.92 -7.67 -9.73
CA SER A 7 1.53 -8.88 -10.31
C SER A 7 2.88 -9.20 -9.70
N ASP A 8 3.66 -8.18 -9.38
CA ASP A 8 4.96 -8.31 -8.78
C ASP A 8 4.90 -8.79 -7.32
N VAL A 9 3.94 -8.32 -6.53
CA VAL A 9 3.67 -8.85 -5.19
C VAL A 9 3.42 -10.37 -5.25
N TYR A 10 2.58 -10.84 -6.14
CA TYR A 10 2.28 -12.28 -6.27
C TYR A 10 3.48 -13.11 -6.70
N LYS A 11 4.30 -12.63 -7.64
CA LYS A 11 5.51 -13.34 -8.09
C LYS A 11 6.51 -13.52 -6.95
N ARG A 12 6.66 -12.53 -6.09
CA ARG A 12 7.59 -12.61 -4.94
C ARG A 12 7.04 -13.45 -3.82
N GLN A 13 5.76 -13.37 -3.55
CA GLN A 13 5.12 -14.28 -2.62
C GLN A 13 5.27 -15.72 -3.07
N ALA A 14 5.14 -16.00 -4.37
CA ALA A 14 5.40 -17.31 -4.95
C ALA A 14 6.86 -17.73 -4.76
N TYR A 15 7.83 -16.85 -5.07
CA TYR A 15 9.24 -17.10 -4.83
C TYR A 15 9.53 -17.43 -3.36
N ASN A 16 9.00 -16.64 -2.43
CA ASN A 16 9.26 -16.84 -1.00
C ASN A 16 8.62 -18.09 -0.41
N ASN A 17 7.41 -18.45 -0.87
CA ASN A 17 6.58 -19.44 -0.20
C ASN A 17 6.46 -20.76 -0.95
N ILE A 18 6.78 -20.81 -2.25
CA ILE A 18 6.58 -21.97 -3.10
C ILE A 18 7.91 -22.52 -3.60
N GLU A 19 8.65 -21.73 -4.37
CA GLU A 19 9.88 -22.18 -5.05
C GLU A 19 10.88 -21.04 -5.22
N LYS A 20 12.14 -21.29 -4.90
CA LYS A 20 13.27 -20.38 -5.16
C LYS A 20 13.62 -20.38 -6.65
N ASN A 21 13.07 -19.44 -7.40
CA ASN A 21 13.27 -19.34 -8.84
C ASN A 21 13.87 -17.98 -9.21
N GLU A 22 15.12 -17.97 -9.63
CA GLU A 22 15.88 -16.74 -9.95
C GLU A 22 15.26 -15.94 -11.10
N ALA A 23 14.59 -16.58 -12.05
CA ALA A 23 13.89 -15.87 -13.12
C ALA A 23 12.71 -15.03 -12.59
N TRP A 24 12.02 -15.53 -11.56
CA TRP A 24 10.95 -14.77 -10.89
C TRP A 24 11.52 -13.59 -10.12
N LEU A 25 12.65 -13.79 -9.44
CA LEU A 25 13.31 -12.72 -8.70
C LEU A 25 13.84 -11.63 -9.65
N ALA A 26 14.44 -12.01 -10.78
CA ALA A 26 14.87 -11.07 -11.82
C ALA A 26 13.71 -10.30 -12.43
N ALA A 27 12.58 -10.96 -12.74
CA ALA A 27 11.38 -10.29 -13.24
C ALA A 27 10.80 -9.30 -12.22
N ALA A 28 10.82 -9.67 -10.94
CA ALA A 28 10.41 -8.80 -9.85
C ALA A 28 11.32 -7.56 -9.75
N LYS A 29 12.64 -7.75 -9.84
CA LYS A 29 13.61 -6.64 -9.86
C LYS A 29 13.36 -5.67 -11.01
N SER A 30 13.20 -6.20 -12.22
CA SER A 30 12.91 -5.38 -13.40
C SER A 30 11.63 -4.55 -13.24
N THR A 31 10.60 -5.11 -12.59
CA THR A 31 9.37 -4.36 -12.32
C THR A 31 9.60 -3.24 -11.30
N ILE A 32 10.39 -3.47 -10.25
CA ILE A 32 10.73 -2.39 -9.30
C ILE A 32 11.52 -1.29 -9.99
N ASP A 33 12.52 -1.64 -10.81
CA ASP A 33 13.33 -0.66 -11.52
C ASP A 33 12.45 0.23 -12.42
N PHE A 34 11.47 -0.38 -13.10
CA PHE A 34 10.50 0.37 -13.88
C PHE A 34 9.64 1.30 -13.00
N ILE A 35 9.17 0.81 -11.85
CA ILE A 35 8.37 1.61 -10.90
C ILE A 35 9.19 2.81 -10.43
N GLU A 36 10.44 2.61 -10.03
CA GLU A 36 11.32 3.69 -9.55
C GLU A 36 11.62 4.72 -10.65
N ALA A 37 11.82 4.27 -11.88
CA ALA A 37 12.18 5.16 -13.00
C ALA A 37 10.99 5.96 -13.54
N HIS A 38 9.76 5.41 -13.50
CA HIS A 38 8.65 5.95 -14.30
C HIS A 38 7.34 6.22 -13.54
N CYS A 39 7.16 5.64 -12.33
CA CYS A 39 5.86 5.68 -11.68
C CYS A 39 5.72 6.76 -10.61
N PHE A 40 6.76 7.55 -10.33
CA PHE A 40 6.70 8.65 -9.38
C PHE A 40 6.63 10.01 -10.09
N ASP A 41 5.78 10.88 -9.56
CA ASP A 41 5.71 12.28 -9.95
C ASP A 41 6.69 13.13 -9.11
N SER A 42 6.92 14.36 -9.54
CA SER A 42 7.80 15.33 -8.87
C SER A 42 7.37 15.68 -7.45
N ASP A 43 6.07 15.49 -7.10
CA ASP A 43 5.54 15.68 -5.75
C ASP A 43 5.74 14.46 -4.82
N GLY A 44 6.38 13.41 -5.34
CA GLY A 44 6.62 12.14 -4.62
C GLY A 44 5.43 11.18 -4.59
N ARG A 45 4.27 11.57 -5.17
CA ARG A 45 3.10 10.71 -5.36
C ARG A 45 3.29 9.78 -6.55
N MET A 46 2.67 8.61 -6.48
CA MET A 46 2.71 7.67 -7.60
C MET A 46 1.58 7.92 -8.61
N TYR A 47 1.89 7.70 -9.87
CA TYR A 47 0.89 7.53 -10.91
C TYR A 47 0.14 6.21 -10.70
N PHE A 48 -1.17 6.26 -10.95
CA PHE A 48 -2.01 5.08 -10.96
C PHE A 48 -1.80 4.26 -12.24
N GLU A 49 -1.51 4.95 -13.34
CA GLU A 49 -1.38 4.36 -14.66
C GLU A 49 -0.31 5.11 -15.47
N VAL A 50 0.57 4.34 -16.11
CA VAL A 50 1.58 4.80 -17.07
C VAL A 50 1.55 3.90 -18.31
N THR A 51 2.06 4.36 -19.45
CA THR A 51 2.24 3.50 -20.64
C THR A 51 3.33 2.45 -20.40
N ALA A 52 3.50 1.55 -21.35
CA ALA A 52 4.60 0.56 -21.32
C ALA A 52 5.99 1.23 -21.35
N GLU A 53 6.08 2.41 -21.96
CA GLU A 53 7.30 3.22 -22.05
C GLU A 53 7.48 4.15 -20.85
N GLY A 54 6.54 4.14 -19.88
CA GLY A 54 6.62 4.93 -18.65
C GLY A 54 6.00 6.33 -18.74
N THR A 55 5.26 6.67 -19.82
CA THR A 55 4.58 7.96 -19.92
C THR A 55 3.38 8.00 -18.97
N PRO A 56 3.26 9.03 -18.10
CA PRO A 56 2.14 9.16 -17.18
C PRO A 56 0.79 9.31 -17.89
N LEU A 57 -0.21 8.56 -17.44
CA LEU A 57 -1.57 8.63 -17.96
C LEU A 57 -2.57 9.13 -16.92
N ARG A 58 -2.45 8.68 -15.67
CA ARG A 58 -3.42 9.00 -14.64
C ARG A 58 -2.83 8.96 -13.24
N LYS A 59 -3.27 9.90 -12.40
CA LYS A 59 -3.01 9.94 -10.96
C LYS A 59 -4.32 9.79 -10.18
N ARG A 60 -4.30 9.11 -9.06
CA ARG A 60 -5.47 8.93 -8.19
C ARG A 60 -5.30 9.71 -6.89
N ARG A 61 -6.44 9.99 -6.22
CA ARG A 61 -6.47 10.63 -4.89
C ARG A 61 -6.08 9.69 -3.75
N TYR A 62 -5.88 8.41 -4.02
CA TYR A 62 -5.57 7.39 -3.01
C TYR A 62 -4.09 7.09 -2.97
N ILE A 63 -3.66 6.47 -1.86
CA ILE A 63 -2.29 5.97 -1.64
C ILE A 63 -2.10 4.50 -2.05
N PHE A 64 -3.02 3.91 -2.82
CA PHE A 64 -2.93 2.48 -3.14
C PHE A 64 -1.74 2.13 -4.03
N SER A 65 -1.35 3.00 -4.96
CA SER A 65 -0.17 2.77 -5.79
C SER A 65 1.08 2.71 -4.94
N GLU A 66 1.24 3.66 -4.03
CA GLU A 66 2.32 3.72 -3.05
C GLU A 66 2.29 2.50 -2.12
N SER A 67 1.10 2.08 -1.68
CA SER A 67 0.92 0.90 -0.82
C SER A 67 1.41 -0.38 -1.50
N PHE A 68 1.01 -0.61 -2.74
CA PHE A 68 1.46 -1.78 -3.49
C PHE A 68 2.96 -1.75 -3.80
N ALA A 69 3.53 -0.58 -4.09
CA ALA A 69 4.96 -0.44 -4.27
C ALA A 69 5.74 -0.73 -2.98
N ALA A 70 5.26 -0.25 -1.81
CA ALA A 70 5.87 -0.54 -0.52
C ALA A 70 5.81 -2.05 -0.18
N ILE A 71 4.67 -2.71 -0.41
CA ILE A 71 4.54 -4.16 -0.26
C ILE A 71 5.52 -4.88 -1.20
N ALA A 72 5.57 -4.46 -2.46
CA ALA A 72 6.44 -5.03 -3.46
C ALA A 72 7.92 -4.94 -3.07
N MET A 73 8.37 -3.79 -2.63
CA MET A 73 9.76 -3.58 -2.17
C MET A 73 10.05 -4.41 -0.90
N SER A 74 9.10 -4.50 0.05
CA SER A 74 9.26 -5.33 1.24
C SER A 74 9.42 -6.81 0.90
N GLU A 75 8.56 -7.35 0.03
CA GLU A 75 8.65 -8.74 -0.42
C GLU A 75 9.95 -9.02 -1.19
N TYR A 76 10.42 -8.05 -1.99
CA TYR A 76 11.70 -8.19 -2.68
C TYR A 76 12.87 -8.20 -1.71
N ALA A 77 12.86 -7.34 -0.69
CA ALA A 77 13.90 -7.33 0.35
C ALA A 77 13.98 -8.69 1.06
N ILE A 78 12.83 -9.28 1.41
CA ILE A 78 12.77 -10.60 2.04
C ILE A 78 13.28 -11.69 1.09
N ALA A 79 12.89 -11.65 -0.19
CA ALA A 79 13.26 -12.66 -1.17
C ALA A 79 14.74 -12.62 -1.58
N SER A 80 15.26 -11.41 -1.81
CA SER A 80 16.64 -11.20 -2.28
C SER A 80 17.67 -11.11 -1.16
N GLY A 81 17.24 -10.78 0.07
CA GLY A 81 18.12 -10.40 1.17
C GLY A 81 18.67 -8.97 1.08
N ASP A 82 18.31 -8.21 0.03
CA ASP A 82 18.79 -6.83 -0.16
C ASP A 82 17.96 -5.85 0.67
N GLN A 83 18.49 -5.47 1.82
CA GLN A 83 17.86 -4.56 2.78
C GLN A 83 17.66 -3.14 2.26
N THR A 84 18.29 -2.75 1.16
CA THR A 84 18.06 -1.45 0.51
C THR A 84 16.59 -1.26 0.16
N TYR A 85 15.91 -2.34 -0.26
CA TYR A 85 14.49 -2.31 -0.61
C TYR A 85 13.57 -2.26 0.62
N ALA A 86 13.99 -2.80 1.74
CA ALA A 86 13.27 -2.64 3.01
C ALA A 86 13.29 -1.17 3.47
N VAL A 87 14.44 -0.49 3.34
CA VAL A 87 14.56 0.95 3.63
C VAL A 87 13.67 1.78 2.69
N LYS A 88 13.69 1.48 1.38
CA LYS A 88 12.82 2.15 0.39
C LYS A 88 11.33 1.97 0.71
N ALA A 89 10.92 0.77 1.10
CA ALA A 89 9.54 0.49 1.52
C ALA A 89 9.15 1.31 2.76
N LEU A 90 10.04 1.40 3.75
CA LEU A 90 9.83 2.21 4.94
C LEU A 90 9.72 3.70 4.62
N ASP A 91 10.59 4.22 3.76
CA ASP A 91 10.54 5.62 3.33
C ASP A 91 9.22 5.94 2.59
N LEU A 92 8.78 5.02 1.74
CA LEU A 92 7.52 5.17 1.03
C LEU A 92 6.33 5.14 2.00
N PHE A 93 6.36 4.29 3.03
CA PHE A 93 5.34 4.26 4.08
C PHE A 93 5.27 5.58 4.86
N LYS A 94 6.42 6.16 5.23
CA LYS A 94 6.48 7.49 5.89
C LYS A 94 5.90 8.58 4.99
N ARG A 95 6.17 8.54 3.68
CA ARG A 95 5.56 9.48 2.73
C ARG A 95 4.04 9.30 2.65
N MET A 96 3.55 8.06 2.64
CA MET A 96 2.11 7.78 2.68
C MET A 96 1.45 8.38 3.92
N GLN A 97 2.06 8.24 5.09
CA GLN A 97 1.57 8.87 6.33
C GLN A 97 1.52 10.39 6.18
N TYR A 98 2.60 11.00 5.70
CA TYR A 98 2.64 12.44 5.42
C TYR A 98 1.53 12.89 4.46
N PHE A 99 1.27 12.14 3.39
CA PHE A 99 0.20 12.47 2.43
C PHE A 99 -1.19 12.39 3.06
N MET A 100 -1.42 11.44 3.94
CA MET A 100 -2.71 11.28 4.62
C MET A 100 -2.95 12.33 5.71
N GLU A 101 -1.89 12.73 6.41
CA GLU A 101 -1.96 13.66 7.53
C GLU A 101 -1.93 15.14 7.09
N THR A 102 -1.45 15.43 5.89
CA THR A 102 -1.33 16.79 5.38
C THR A 102 -2.58 17.21 4.59
N PRO A 103 -3.37 18.18 5.11
CA PRO A 103 -4.55 18.66 4.41
C PRO A 103 -4.23 19.17 3.00
N GLY A 104 -5.08 18.82 2.03
CA GLY A 104 -4.98 19.29 0.65
C GLY A 104 -4.07 18.49 -0.27
N ILE A 105 -3.23 17.56 0.24
CA ILE A 105 -2.42 16.68 -0.62
C ILE A 105 -3.29 15.62 -1.29
N LEU A 106 -4.17 14.98 -0.52
CA LEU A 106 -5.13 14.01 -1.05
C LEU A 106 -6.49 14.68 -1.22
N ALA A 107 -7.03 14.64 -2.44
CA ALA A 107 -8.39 15.11 -2.67
C ALA A 107 -9.40 14.26 -1.89
N PRO A 108 -10.44 14.86 -1.28
CA PRO A 108 -11.44 14.12 -0.53
C PRO A 108 -12.22 13.13 -1.41
N LYS A 109 -12.60 12.00 -0.85
CA LYS A 109 -13.43 10.99 -1.53
C LYS A 109 -14.91 11.41 -1.51
N TYR A 110 -15.35 12.02 -0.43
CA TYR A 110 -16.74 12.38 -0.18
C TYR A 110 -16.91 13.91 -0.17
N LEU A 111 -18.12 14.36 -0.45
CA LEU A 111 -18.48 15.78 -0.39
C LEU A 111 -18.79 16.18 1.05
N ASP A 112 -18.57 17.46 1.39
CA ASP A 112 -18.88 17.99 2.72
C ASP A 112 -20.38 17.94 3.04
N THR A 113 -21.23 17.90 2.02
CA THR A 113 -22.70 17.76 2.16
C THR A 113 -23.13 16.35 2.56
N LEU A 114 -22.27 15.34 2.35
CA LEU A 114 -22.49 13.96 2.79
C LEU A 114 -21.15 13.37 3.27
N PRO A 115 -20.70 13.77 4.45
CA PRO A 115 -19.43 13.30 4.98
C PRO A 115 -19.55 11.81 5.34
N MET A 116 -18.59 11.04 4.83
CA MET A 116 -18.51 9.59 5.04
C MET A 116 -17.06 9.19 5.24
N LYS A 117 -16.83 8.00 5.79
CA LYS A 117 -15.51 7.37 5.84
C LYS A 117 -15.57 5.93 5.32
N GLY A 118 -14.51 5.48 4.68
CA GLY A 118 -14.38 4.12 4.15
C GLY A 118 -13.22 3.38 4.80
N HIS A 119 -13.35 2.05 4.94
CA HIS A 119 -12.34 1.22 5.60
C HIS A 119 -11.11 0.91 4.72
N SER A 120 -11.16 1.18 3.42
CA SER A 120 -10.19 0.67 2.45
C SER A 120 -8.73 1.09 2.75
N ILE A 121 -8.52 2.31 3.24
CA ILE A 121 -7.19 2.79 3.64
C ILE A 121 -6.71 2.07 4.90
N THR A 122 -7.56 1.96 5.92
CA THR A 122 -7.21 1.26 7.15
C THR A 122 -6.86 -0.21 6.89
N MET A 123 -7.61 -0.86 6.00
CA MET A 123 -7.36 -2.24 5.58
C MET A 123 -6.01 -2.41 4.86
N ILE A 124 -5.66 -1.53 3.90
CA ILE A 124 -4.40 -1.66 3.18
C ILE A 124 -3.19 -1.37 4.07
N LEU A 125 -3.32 -0.46 5.05
CA LEU A 125 -2.26 -0.14 5.99
C LEU A 125 -1.87 -1.33 6.88
N ILE A 126 -2.81 -2.19 7.25
CA ILE A 126 -2.51 -3.44 7.98
C ILE A 126 -1.55 -4.30 7.15
N ASN A 127 -1.83 -4.47 5.86
CA ASN A 127 -1.00 -5.28 4.99
C ASN A 127 0.38 -4.64 4.78
N VAL A 128 0.44 -3.34 4.47
CA VAL A 128 1.71 -2.61 4.28
C VAL A 128 2.57 -2.68 5.54
N ALA A 129 2.01 -2.36 6.71
CA ALA A 129 2.73 -2.39 7.98
C ALA A 129 3.24 -3.81 8.30
N SER A 130 2.43 -4.86 8.05
CA SER A 130 2.82 -6.25 8.26
C SER A 130 3.99 -6.65 7.36
N ARG A 131 4.03 -6.24 6.10
CA ARG A 131 5.13 -6.57 5.18
C ARG A 131 6.40 -5.80 5.50
N ILE A 132 6.30 -4.52 5.83
CA ILE A 132 7.45 -3.73 6.27
C ILE A 132 8.03 -4.32 7.56
N ARG A 133 7.20 -4.63 8.57
CA ARG A 133 7.63 -5.28 9.81
C ARG A 133 8.49 -6.51 9.56
N GLN A 134 8.05 -7.37 8.65
CA GLN A 134 8.79 -8.58 8.27
C GLN A 134 10.11 -8.25 7.56
N ALA A 135 10.12 -7.26 6.66
CA ALA A 135 11.29 -6.90 5.88
C ALA A 135 12.39 -6.26 6.73
N ILE A 136 12.02 -5.36 7.66
CA ILE A 136 12.98 -4.66 8.54
C ILE A 136 13.18 -5.35 9.90
N GLN A 137 12.42 -6.41 10.19
CA GLN A 137 12.42 -7.14 11.46
C GLN A 137 12.20 -6.24 12.70
N ASP A 138 11.24 -5.30 12.58
CA ASP A 138 10.91 -4.31 13.61
C ASP A 138 9.49 -4.51 14.13
N GLU A 139 9.36 -5.05 15.34
CA GLU A 139 8.07 -5.33 16.00
C GLU A 139 7.31 -4.04 16.43
N SER A 140 7.92 -2.86 16.36
CA SER A 140 7.22 -1.59 16.66
C SER A 140 6.02 -1.34 15.75
N PHE A 141 6.02 -1.92 14.53
CA PHE A 141 4.89 -1.90 13.61
C PHE A 141 3.64 -2.64 14.10
N ASN A 142 3.75 -3.49 15.13
CA ASN A 142 2.58 -4.15 15.75
C ASN A 142 1.58 -3.11 16.26
N GLY A 143 2.04 -2.02 16.86
CA GLY A 143 1.17 -0.94 17.34
C GLY A 143 0.33 -0.30 16.21
N GLN A 144 0.93 -0.09 15.03
CA GLN A 144 0.22 0.42 13.86
C GLN A 144 -0.82 -0.58 13.32
N ILE A 145 -0.48 -1.86 13.33
CA ILE A 145 -1.39 -2.94 12.89
C ILE A 145 -2.58 -3.02 13.85
N ASP A 146 -2.31 -3.07 15.15
CA ASP A 146 -3.35 -3.17 16.18
C ASP A 146 -4.29 -1.96 16.16
N ALA A 147 -3.75 -0.74 16.05
CA ALA A 147 -4.54 0.48 15.92
C ALA A 147 -5.46 0.45 14.69
N SER A 148 -4.98 -0.07 13.57
CA SER A 148 -5.78 -0.22 12.35
C SER A 148 -6.89 -1.27 12.51
N ILE A 149 -6.60 -2.40 13.18
CA ILE A 149 -7.59 -3.44 13.49
C ILE A 149 -8.67 -2.90 14.43
N ASP A 150 -8.27 -2.17 15.47
CA ASP A 150 -9.20 -1.58 16.42
C ASP A 150 -10.09 -0.52 15.77
N GLN A 151 -9.54 0.27 14.85
CA GLN A 151 -10.32 1.21 14.07
C GLN A 151 -11.36 0.50 13.19
N LEU A 152 -10.98 -0.61 12.52
CA LEU A 152 -11.93 -1.40 11.72
C LEU A 152 -13.06 -1.96 12.58
N ARG A 153 -12.73 -2.51 13.75
CA ARG A 153 -13.72 -3.04 14.70
C ARG A 153 -14.67 -1.97 15.20
N LYS A 154 -14.11 -0.83 15.61
CA LYS A 154 -14.88 0.28 16.18
C LYS A 154 -15.81 0.92 15.19
N ASP A 155 -15.31 1.21 13.98
CA ASP A 155 -15.99 2.10 13.04
C ASP A 155 -16.81 1.35 11.99
N PHE A 156 -16.37 0.15 11.60
CA PHE A 156 -16.89 -0.52 10.40
C PHE A 156 -17.54 -1.90 10.68
N MET A 157 -17.29 -2.49 11.85
CA MET A 157 -17.91 -3.78 12.19
C MET A 157 -19.33 -3.58 12.72
N HIS A 158 -20.32 -4.07 11.98
CA HIS A 158 -21.72 -4.02 12.41
C HIS A 158 -22.10 -5.30 13.16
N PRO A 159 -22.42 -5.23 14.48
CA PRO A 159 -22.66 -6.41 15.31
C PRO A 159 -23.92 -7.19 14.92
N GLU A 160 -25.01 -6.51 14.54
CA GLU A 160 -26.26 -7.15 14.15
C GLU A 160 -26.14 -7.87 12.80
N PHE A 161 -25.52 -7.23 11.81
CA PHE A 161 -25.33 -7.82 10.49
C PHE A 161 -24.14 -8.78 10.44
N LYS A 162 -23.30 -8.80 11.49
CA LYS A 162 -22.06 -9.59 11.53
C LYS A 162 -21.21 -9.37 10.27
N ALA A 163 -21.14 -8.13 9.84
CA ALA A 163 -20.49 -7.71 8.61
C ALA A 163 -19.55 -6.55 8.85
N LEU A 164 -18.52 -6.46 8.02
CA LEU A 164 -17.65 -5.29 7.89
C LEU A 164 -18.22 -4.42 6.77
N LEU A 165 -18.64 -3.19 7.13
CA LEU A 165 -19.20 -2.25 6.16
C LEU A 165 -18.08 -1.51 5.43
N GLU A 166 -18.22 -1.33 4.13
CA GLU A 166 -17.23 -0.62 3.31
C GLU A 166 -17.20 0.87 3.63
N THR A 167 -18.36 1.44 3.96
CA THR A 167 -18.54 2.87 4.17
C THR A 167 -19.53 3.12 5.30
N VAL A 168 -19.20 4.08 6.16
CA VAL A 168 -20.02 4.52 7.29
C VAL A 168 -20.00 6.04 7.38
N GLY A 169 -20.88 6.63 8.18
CA GLY A 169 -20.83 8.04 8.52
C GLY A 169 -19.57 8.42 9.33
N PRO A 170 -19.32 9.72 9.58
CA PRO A 170 -18.10 10.20 10.21
C PRO A 170 -17.81 9.58 11.59
N ASN A 171 -18.85 9.28 12.36
CA ASN A 171 -18.76 8.71 13.70
C ASN A 171 -19.00 7.19 13.74
N GLY A 172 -19.06 6.53 12.57
CA GLY A 172 -19.35 5.10 12.47
C GLY A 172 -20.85 4.77 12.40
N GLU A 173 -21.70 5.76 12.21
CA GLU A 173 -23.15 5.56 12.01
C GLU A 173 -23.47 4.92 10.64
N PHE A 174 -24.56 4.18 10.57
CA PHE A 174 -25.00 3.39 9.41
C PHE A 174 -26.17 4.05 8.69
#